data_a5e789f20ddc839e6c8408dc2ee6b63c
#
_entry.id   a5e789f20ddc839e6c8408dc2ee6b63c
#
_cell.length_a   1.000
_cell.length_b   1.000
_cell.length_c   1.000
_cell.angle_alpha   90.00
_cell.angle_beta   90.00
_cell.angle_gamma   90.00
#
_symmetry.space_group_name_H-M   'P 1'
#
loop_
_entity.id
_entity.type
_entity.pdbx_description
1 polymer ?
#
loop_
_entity_poly.entity_id
_entity_poly.type
_entity_poly.pdbx_seq_one_letter_code
_entity_poly.pdbx_strand_id
1 'polypeptide(L)'
;MELVQLGDSGLRASRVGLGCNNFGGRIDLDATRAVVDAALDVGVTFLDTAEVYGSGGGSERFLGEALDGRRDQVVLATKFGWGQESGDASADCIHKAIDGSLERLKTDYVDLYYQHKPDPTTPIAETLGALDELVRDGKVRAIGCSNFSAEQLAEADRVAGELGTVRFTVLQNQYSLLARGDDADVLPLCRELGVSYIPYFPLASGLLTGKYQRGEPAPEGTRLAGREIEDERFDRVEACTAFAEERGHSLHELAICALASTPGVGSIIAGATKPEQVRANAAAAAASWQLTGDELVALSEL
;
A
#
# COMPACT_ATOMS: atom_id res chain seq x y z
N MET A 1 12.99 11.20 6.50
CA MET A 1 12.32 10.31 5.49
C MET A 1 12.17 11.07 4.19
N GLU A 2 12.52 10.45 3.06
CA GLU A 2 12.29 11.02 1.73
C GLU A 2 10.80 11.17 1.46
N LEU A 3 10.40 12.27 0.81
CA LEU A 3 9.03 12.46 0.31
C LEU A 3 9.00 12.27 -1.22
N VAL A 4 8.10 11.43 -1.68
CA VAL A 4 7.89 11.11 -3.10
C VAL A 4 6.54 11.60 -3.57
N GLN A 5 6.46 11.96 -4.84
CA GLN A 5 5.19 12.34 -5.46
C GLN A 5 4.39 11.09 -5.79
N LEU A 6 3.08 11.13 -5.59
CA LEU A 6 2.16 10.05 -5.91
C LEU A 6 1.47 10.33 -7.26
N GLY A 7 2.12 9.91 -8.34
CA GLY A 7 1.64 10.20 -9.70
C GLY A 7 1.39 11.69 -9.91
N ASP A 8 0.38 12.03 -10.70
CA ASP A 8 -0.03 13.41 -10.98
C ASP A 8 -1.05 13.95 -9.95
N SER A 9 -1.19 13.31 -8.80
CA SER A 9 -2.15 13.69 -7.75
C SER A 9 -1.86 15.03 -7.06
N GLY A 10 -0.64 15.55 -7.18
CA GLY A 10 -0.14 16.66 -6.37
C GLY A 10 0.20 16.27 -4.93
N LEU A 11 -0.06 15.03 -4.49
CA LEU A 11 0.26 14.55 -3.15
C LEU A 11 1.73 14.14 -3.05
N ARG A 12 2.35 14.46 -1.92
CA ARG A 12 3.69 13.99 -1.57
C ARG A 12 3.62 13.17 -0.29
N ALA A 13 4.05 11.93 -0.37
CA ALA A 13 4.02 10.96 0.73
C ALA A 13 5.42 10.49 1.09
N SER A 14 5.62 9.96 2.30
CA SER A 14 6.87 9.32 2.68
C SER A 14 7.17 8.11 1.80
N ARG A 15 8.44 7.87 1.46
CA ARG A 15 8.92 6.73 0.62
C ARG A 15 8.44 5.39 1.16
N VAL A 16 8.35 5.24 2.47
CA VAL A 16 7.69 4.10 3.14
C VAL A 16 6.42 4.61 3.79
N GLY A 17 5.32 3.91 3.53
CA GLY A 17 4.03 4.12 4.15
C GLY A 17 3.71 3.04 5.19
N LEU A 18 2.78 3.34 6.08
CA LEU A 18 2.28 2.43 7.11
C LEU A 18 0.96 1.79 6.66
N GLY A 19 0.97 0.48 6.44
CA GLY A 19 -0.23 -0.31 6.20
C GLY A 19 -0.97 -0.61 7.50
N CYS A 20 -2.21 -0.15 7.61
CA CYS A 20 -2.99 -0.15 8.83
C CYS A 20 -3.95 -1.35 8.99
N ASN A 21 -3.79 -2.40 8.19
CA ASN A 21 -4.68 -3.58 8.21
C ASN A 21 -4.61 -4.42 9.50
N ASN A 22 -3.66 -4.12 10.40
CA ASN A 22 -3.56 -4.76 11.71
C ASN A 22 -4.37 -4.04 12.80
N PHE A 23 -4.75 -2.79 12.59
CA PHE A 23 -5.41 -1.95 13.57
C PHE A 23 -6.87 -2.36 13.75
N GLY A 24 -7.35 -2.36 14.99
CA GLY A 24 -8.71 -2.78 15.30
C GLY A 24 -9.01 -4.26 15.09
N GLY A 25 -7.99 -5.06 14.75
CA GLY A 25 -8.08 -6.51 14.57
C GLY A 25 -7.00 -7.26 15.34
N ARG A 26 -5.72 -7.06 14.97
CA ARG A 26 -4.58 -7.73 15.62
C ARG A 26 -4.00 -6.95 16.79
N ILE A 27 -4.14 -5.64 16.78
CA ILE A 27 -3.70 -4.76 17.86
C ILE A 27 -4.84 -3.83 18.29
N ASP A 28 -4.82 -3.47 19.56
CA ASP A 28 -5.78 -2.57 20.18
C ASP A 28 -5.45 -1.09 19.91
N LEU A 29 -6.24 -0.19 20.49
CA LEU A 29 -6.11 1.25 20.29
C LEU A 29 -4.79 1.80 20.84
N ASP A 30 -4.34 1.32 22.02
CA ASP A 30 -3.12 1.86 22.65
C ASP A 30 -1.88 1.43 21.87
N ALA A 31 -1.82 0.18 21.39
CA ALA A 31 -0.78 -0.28 20.49
C ALA A 31 -0.85 0.46 19.14
N THR A 32 -2.05 0.74 18.62
CA THR A 32 -2.22 1.55 17.39
C THR A 32 -1.65 2.94 17.56
N ARG A 33 -1.96 3.65 18.68
CA ARG A 33 -1.38 4.96 18.98
C ARG A 33 0.13 4.92 19.02
N ALA A 34 0.72 3.94 19.72
CA ALA A 34 2.17 3.79 19.80
C ALA A 34 2.82 3.56 18.43
N VAL A 35 2.17 2.80 17.53
CA VAL A 35 2.64 2.56 16.16
C VAL A 35 2.54 3.84 15.32
N VAL A 36 1.43 4.59 15.41
CA VAL A 36 1.24 5.86 14.70
C VAL A 36 2.22 6.92 15.19
N ASP A 37 2.42 7.03 16.50
CA ASP A 37 3.41 7.95 17.08
C ASP A 37 4.82 7.64 16.55
N ALA A 38 5.21 6.38 16.57
CA ALA A 38 6.51 5.97 16.02
C ALA A 38 6.63 6.26 14.53
N ALA A 39 5.54 6.18 13.76
CA ALA A 39 5.53 6.53 12.34
C ALA A 39 5.81 8.02 12.15
N LEU A 40 5.11 8.87 12.85
CA LEU A 40 5.31 10.32 12.79
C LEU A 40 6.71 10.73 13.27
N ASP A 41 7.20 10.14 14.36
CA ASP A 41 8.56 10.38 14.90
C ASP A 41 9.67 10.15 13.88
N VAL A 42 9.52 9.14 12.99
CA VAL A 42 10.52 8.83 11.96
C VAL A 42 10.16 9.40 10.57
N GLY A 43 9.12 10.23 10.50
CA GLY A 43 8.69 10.91 9.28
C GLY A 43 7.96 10.01 8.27
N VAL A 44 7.38 8.90 8.72
CA VAL A 44 6.44 8.09 7.93
C VAL A 44 5.07 8.77 8.00
N THR A 45 4.69 9.44 6.91
CA THR A 45 3.48 10.27 6.84
C THR A 45 2.38 9.67 5.97
N PHE A 46 2.64 8.62 5.22
CA PHE A 46 1.62 7.94 4.42
C PHE A 46 0.98 6.82 5.23
N LEU A 47 -0.31 6.96 5.56
CA LEU A 47 -1.11 5.97 6.29
C LEU A 47 -2.18 5.38 5.37
N ASP A 48 -2.17 4.07 5.19
CA ASP A 48 -3.05 3.35 4.29
C ASP A 48 -3.99 2.40 5.05
N THR A 49 -5.28 2.70 5.04
CA THR A 49 -6.33 1.88 5.65
C THR A 49 -7.38 1.44 4.63
N ALA A 50 -8.51 0.90 5.08
CA ALA A 50 -9.70 0.58 4.29
C ALA A 50 -10.91 0.38 5.21
N GLU A 51 -12.12 0.58 4.67
CA GLU A 51 -13.40 0.40 5.38
C GLU A 51 -13.57 -0.99 6.00
N VAL A 52 -12.97 -2.03 5.37
CA VAL A 52 -13.09 -3.43 5.83
C VAL A 52 -12.06 -3.82 6.88
N TYR A 53 -11.00 -3.02 7.10
CA TYR A 53 -9.95 -3.41 8.02
C TYR A 53 -10.38 -3.32 9.49
N GLY A 54 -9.93 -4.28 10.30
CA GLY A 54 -10.24 -4.31 11.74
C GLY A 54 -11.71 -4.61 12.03
N SER A 55 -12.27 -5.64 11.38
CA SER A 55 -13.65 -6.10 11.59
C SER A 55 -14.70 -5.03 11.29
N GLY A 56 -14.68 -4.51 10.09
CA GLY A 56 -15.67 -3.51 9.62
C GLY A 56 -15.36 -2.10 10.12
N GLY A 57 -14.21 -1.57 9.73
CA GLY A 57 -13.80 -0.19 9.96
C GLY A 57 -13.14 0.07 11.32
N GLY A 58 -12.73 -0.98 12.04
CA GLY A 58 -11.96 -0.84 13.29
C GLY A 58 -10.66 -0.09 13.10
N SER A 59 -9.98 -0.31 11.95
CA SER A 59 -8.75 0.39 11.61
C SER A 59 -8.99 1.89 11.40
N GLU A 60 -10.05 2.28 10.69
CA GLU A 60 -10.39 3.68 10.49
C GLU A 60 -10.77 4.36 11.81
N ARG A 61 -11.57 3.69 12.68
CA ARG A 61 -11.90 4.22 14.01
C ARG A 61 -10.66 4.46 14.86
N PHE A 62 -9.72 3.51 14.86
CA PHE A 62 -8.50 3.65 15.66
C PHE A 62 -7.56 4.73 15.10
N LEU A 63 -7.50 4.87 13.77
CA LEU A 63 -6.78 5.98 13.15
C LEU A 63 -7.41 7.32 13.46
N GLY A 64 -8.73 7.45 13.41
CA GLY A 64 -9.44 8.68 13.80
C GLY A 64 -9.11 9.10 15.23
N GLU A 65 -9.00 8.14 16.18
CA GLU A 65 -8.56 8.40 17.55
C GLU A 65 -7.07 8.74 17.65
N ALA A 66 -6.22 8.04 16.91
CA ALA A 66 -4.78 8.24 16.97
C ALA A 66 -4.33 9.54 16.29
N LEU A 67 -5.09 10.03 15.31
CA LEU A 67 -4.79 11.25 14.56
C LEU A 67 -5.51 12.50 15.10
N ASP A 68 -6.19 12.42 16.24
CA ASP A 68 -6.86 13.58 16.85
C ASP A 68 -5.87 14.74 17.05
N GLY A 69 -6.20 15.91 16.46
CA GLY A 69 -5.32 17.09 16.43
C GLY A 69 -4.08 16.98 15.55
N ARG A 70 -3.90 15.90 14.76
CA ARG A 70 -2.71 15.65 13.91
C ARG A 70 -3.04 15.23 12.47
N ARG A 71 -4.30 15.37 12.05
CA ARG A 71 -4.77 14.92 10.72
C ARG A 71 -3.97 15.52 9.56
N ASP A 72 -3.53 16.74 9.68
CA ASP A 72 -2.77 17.51 8.71
C ASP A 72 -1.29 17.08 8.59
N GLN A 73 -0.80 16.25 9.51
CA GLN A 73 0.57 15.75 9.48
C GLN A 73 0.73 14.53 8.57
N VAL A 74 -0.36 13.98 8.02
CA VAL A 74 -0.35 12.74 7.25
C VAL A 74 -1.05 12.88 5.91
N VAL A 75 -0.61 12.06 4.96
CA VAL A 75 -1.37 11.69 3.76
C VAL A 75 -2.16 10.44 4.12
N LEU A 76 -3.46 10.58 4.27
CA LEU A 76 -4.36 9.50 4.70
C LEU A 76 -5.10 8.92 3.50
N ALA A 77 -4.92 7.61 3.31
CA ALA A 77 -5.61 6.84 2.29
C ALA A 77 -6.59 5.85 2.91
N THR A 78 -7.77 5.72 2.31
CA THR A 78 -8.71 4.64 2.61
C THR A 78 -9.30 4.07 1.33
N LYS A 79 -10.09 2.99 1.44
CA LYS A 79 -10.57 2.21 0.30
C LYS A 79 -12.02 1.77 0.50
N PHE A 80 -12.74 1.64 -0.62
CA PHE A 80 -14.10 1.07 -0.70
C PHE A 80 -14.14 -0.14 -1.63
N GLY A 81 -15.20 -0.92 -1.58
CA GLY A 81 -15.49 -1.93 -2.58
C GLY A 81 -14.67 -3.20 -2.42
N TRP A 82 -14.48 -3.68 -1.18
CA TRP A 82 -13.89 -5.00 -0.90
C TRP A 82 -14.93 -6.11 -0.83
N GLY A 83 -16.22 -5.82 -0.85
CA GLY A 83 -17.29 -6.79 -0.70
C GLY A 83 -17.18 -7.97 -1.65
N GLN A 84 -17.97 -9.00 -1.37
CA GLN A 84 -18.09 -10.17 -2.25
C GLN A 84 -19.31 -10.03 -3.18
N GLU A 85 -20.11 -9.00 -2.96
CA GLU A 85 -21.31 -8.74 -3.72
C GLU A 85 -21.00 -7.87 -4.94
N SER A 86 -21.74 -8.07 -6.00
CA SER A 86 -21.69 -7.25 -7.20
C SER A 86 -22.26 -5.86 -6.92
N GLY A 87 -21.70 -4.82 -7.57
CA GLY A 87 -22.18 -3.45 -7.44
C GLY A 87 -21.53 -2.63 -6.32
N ASP A 88 -20.47 -3.13 -5.70
CA ASP A 88 -19.74 -2.42 -4.63
C ASP A 88 -19.04 -1.13 -5.13
N ALA A 89 -18.89 -0.95 -6.44
CA ALA A 89 -18.34 0.26 -7.05
C ALA A 89 -19.42 1.14 -7.74
N SER A 90 -20.70 0.90 -7.45
CA SER A 90 -21.80 1.78 -7.88
C SER A 90 -21.75 3.13 -7.18
N ALA A 91 -22.31 4.16 -7.80
CA ALA A 91 -22.34 5.52 -7.26
C ALA A 91 -22.91 5.58 -5.84
N ASP A 92 -24.05 4.92 -5.59
CA ASP A 92 -24.69 4.88 -4.27
C ASP A 92 -23.80 4.23 -3.21
N CYS A 93 -23.10 3.14 -3.55
CA CYS A 93 -22.17 2.46 -2.64
C CYS A 93 -20.96 3.34 -2.33
N ILE A 94 -20.39 4.01 -3.33
CA ILE A 94 -19.25 4.91 -3.17
C ILE A 94 -19.57 6.07 -2.22
N HIS A 95 -20.70 6.75 -2.44
CA HIS A 95 -21.11 7.87 -1.59
C HIS A 95 -21.36 7.43 -0.14
N LYS A 96 -22.03 6.29 0.05
CA LYS A 96 -22.26 5.74 1.39
C LYS A 96 -20.97 5.30 2.08
N ALA A 97 -20.06 4.70 1.33
CA ALA A 97 -18.78 4.20 1.86
C ALA A 97 -17.87 5.36 2.33
N ILE A 98 -17.76 6.43 1.52
CA ILE A 98 -16.94 7.59 1.92
C ILE A 98 -17.50 8.29 3.15
N ASP A 99 -18.82 8.49 3.24
CA ASP A 99 -19.42 9.13 4.41
C ASP A 99 -19.17 8.33 5.69
N GLY A 100 -19.31 7.01 5.63
CA GLY A 100 -18.96 6.12 6.72
C GLY A 100 -17.46 6.14 7.08
N SER A 101 -16.57 6.22 6.10
CA SER A 101 -15.13 6.32 6.31
C SER A 101 -14.75 7.64 6.98
N LEU A 102 -15.29 8.77 6.51
CA LEU A 102 -15.04 10.10 7.11
C LEU A 102 -15.52 10.18 8.55
N GLU A 103 -16.72 9.61 8.85
CA GLU A 103 -17.22 9.52 10.23
C GLU A 103 -16.26 8.71 11.12
N ARG A 104 -15.81 7.53 10.70
CA ARG A 104 -14.91 6.68 11.47
C ARG A 104 -13.53 7.30 11.66
N LEU A 105 -13.01 7.96 10.62
CA LEU A 105 -11.73 8.66 10.63
C LEU A 105 -11.76 10.02 11.32
N LYS A 106 -12.95 10.53 11.69
CA LYS A 106 -13.16 11.83 12.33
C LYS A 106 -12.53 12.99 11.54
N THR A 107 -12.74 13.00 10.23
CA THR A 107 -12.18 14.02 9.32
C THR A 107 -13.18 14.34 8.22
N ASP A 108 -13.06 15.52 7.62
CA ASP A 108 -13.91 15.98 6.54
C ASP A 108 -13.41 15.53 5.17
N TYR A 109 -12.18 15.02 5.09
CA TYR A 109 -11.57 14.58 3.82
C TYR A 109 -10.55 13.46 4.00
N VAL A 110 -10.34 12.71 2.93
CA VAL A 110 -9.17 11.82 2.76
C VAL A 110 -8.28 12.35 1.63
N ASP A 111 -6.98 12.09 1.73
CA ASP A 111 -6.04 12.54 0.69
C ASP A 111 -6.10 11.63 -0.54
N LEU A 112 -6.29 10.33 -0.34
CA LEU A 112 -6.35 9.36 -1.40
C LEU A 112 -7.44 8.33 -1.13
N TYR A 113 -8.31 8.11 -2.12
CA TYR A 113 -9.42 7.16 -2.03
C TYR A 113 -9.31 6.11 -3.12
N TYR A 114 -9.24 4.85 -2.71
CA TYR A 114 -9.07 3.73 -3.63
C TYR A 114 -10.34 2.94 -3.88
N GLN A 115 -10.57 2.57 -5.12
CA GLN A 115 -11.34 1.38 -5.41
C GLN A 115 -10.50 0.15 -5.04
N HIS A 116 -10.94 -0.63 -4.04
CA HIS A 116 -10.14 -1.69 -3.42
C HIS A 116 -9.94 -2.91 -4.32
N LYS A 117 -10.94 -3.18 -5.19
CA LYS A 117 -10.92 -4.23 -6.23
C LYS A 117 -11.70 -3.78 -7.46
N PRO A 118 -11.40 -4.33 -8.63
CA PRO A 118 -12.27 -4.21 -9.78
C PRO A 118 -13.68 -4.77 -9.48
N ASP A 119 -14.70 -4.06 -9.92
CA ASP A 119 -16.09 -4.54 -9.90
C ASP A 119 -16.55 -4.84 -11.34
N PRO A 120 -16.69 -6.12 -11.71
CA PRO A 120 -17.05 -6.48 -13.08
C PRO A 120 -18.52 -6.18 -13.42
N THR A 121 -19.34 -5.78 -12.45
CA THR A 121 -20.77 -5.56 -12.63
C THR A 121 -21.16 -4.09 -12.73
N THR A 122 -20.30 -3.19 -12.23
CA THR A 122 -20.50 -1.75 -12.34
C THR A 122 -19.63 -1.20 -13.48
N PRO A 123 -20.22 -0.50 -14.47
CA PRO A 123 -19.42 0.16 -15.49
C PRO A 123 -18.43 1.15 -14.88
N ILE A 124 -17.17 1.10 -15.31
CA ILE A 124 -16.12 1.98 -14.77
C ILE A 124 -16.45 3.46 -14.94
N ALA A 125 -17.25 3.82 -15.96
CA ALA A 125 -17.75 5.18 -16.16
C ALA A 125 -18.61 5.70 -15.00
N GLU A 126 -19.45 4.84 -14.41
CA GLU A 126 -20.27 5.18 -13.24
C GLU A 126 -19.37 5.41 -12.01
N THR A 127 -18.42 4.50 -11.76
CA THR A 127 -17.46 4.60 -10.67
C THR A 127 -16.64 5.89 -10.77
N LEU A 128 -16.09 6.20 -11.94
CA LEU A 128 -15.29 7.42 -12.17
C LEU A 128 -16.14 8.68 -12.02
N GLY A 129 -17.39 8.67 -12.47
CA GLY A 129 -18.31 9.79 -12.28
C GLY A 129 -18.56 10.09 -10.81
N ALA A 130 -18.86 9.07 -9.99
CA ALA A 130 -19.06 9.23 -8.55
C ALA A 130 -17.78 9.70 -7.84
N LEU A 131 -16.62 9.16 -8.19
CA LEU A 131 -15.34 9.59 -7.62
C LEU A 131 -14.99 11.04 -7.98
N ASP A 132 -15.33 11.49 -9.21
CA ASP A 132 -15.16 12.87 -9.64
C ASP A 132 -16.04 13.85 -8.84
N GLU A 133 -17.29 13.45 -8.50
CA GLU A 133 -18.15 14.22 -7.61
C GLU A 133 -17.50 14.37 -6.22
N LEU A 134 -16.95 13.30 -5.64
CA LEU A 134 -16.30 13.35 -4.33
C LEU A 134 -15.05 14.28 -4.32
N VAL A 135 -14.33 14.32 -5.43
CA VAL A 135 -13.18 15.23 -5.57
C VAL A 135 -13.67 16.69 -5.68
N ARG A 136 -14.72 16.96 -6.46
CA ARG A 136 -15.32 18.30 -6.55
C ARG A 136 -15.91 18.78 -5.24
N ASP A 137 -16.49 17.88 -4.45
CA ASP A 137 -17.03 18.17 -3.12
C ASP A 137 -15.94 18.39 -2.05
N GLY A 138 -14.69 18.09 -2.38
CA GLY A 138 -13.55 18.22 -1.47
C GLY A 138 -13.45 17.13 -0.41
N LYS A 139 -14.27 16.07 -0.48
CA LYS A 139 -14.18 14.90 0.41
C LYS A 139 -12.96 14.03 0.11
N VAL A 140 -12.48 14.06 -1.13
CA VAL A 140 -11.34 13.29 -1.64
C VAL A 140 -10.40 14.22 -2.40
N ARG A 141 -9.09 14.13 -2.17
CA ARG A 141 -8.10 14.95 -2.92
C ARG A 141 -7.63 14.28 -4.19
N ALA A 142 -7.42 12.97 -4.16
CA ALA A 142 -6.98 12.16 -5.30
C ALA A 142 -7.60 10.77 -5.25
N ILE A 143 -7.69 10.13 -6.40
CA ILE A 143 -8.25 8.78 -6.51
C ILE A 143 -7.20 7.77 -6.99
N GLY A 144 -7.39 6.52 -6.56
CA GLY A 144 -6.57 5.39 -6.96
C GLY A 144 -7.39 4.12 -7.14
N CYS A 145 -6.73 3.09 -7.64
CA CYS A 145 -7.31 1.74 -7.71
C CYS A 145 -6.35 0.71 -7.12
N SER A 146 -6.88 -0.46 -6.78
CA SER A 146 -6.09 -1.55 -6.23
C SER A 146 -6.52 -2.88 -6.83
N ASN A 147 -5.56 -3.79 -7.01
CA ASN A 147 -5.78 -5.11 -7.62
C ASN A 147 -6.29 -5.06 -9.07
N PHE A 148 -5.98 -4.00 -9.80
CA PHE A 148 -6.30 -3.86 -11.21
C PHE A 148 -5.22 -4.49 -12.10
N SER A 149 -5.64 -5.15 -13.17
CA SER A 149 -4.75 -5.56 -14.26
C SER A 149 -4.36 -4.35 -15.12
N ALA A 150 -3.37 -4.54 -16.00
CA ALA A 150 -2.99 -3.52 -16.97
C ALA A 150 -4.18 -3.14 -17.88
N GLU A 151 -4.97 -4.12 -18.34
CA GLU A 151 -6.13 -3.88 -19.18
C GLU A 151 -7.21 -3.04 -18.46
N GLN A 152 -7.48 -3.35 -17.18
CA GLN A 152 -8.46 -2.61 -16.38
C GLN A 152 -8.00 -1.17 -16.09
N LEU A 153 -6.70 -0.97 -15.82
CA LEU A 153 -6.15 0.37 -15.64
C LEU A 153 -6.21 1.18 -16.94
N ALA A 154 -5.82 0.58 -18.06
CA ALA A 154 -5.88 1.24 -19.37
C ALA A 154 -7.32 1.64 -19.75
N GLU A 155 -8.28 0.75 -19.50
CA GLU A 155 -9.70 1.05 -19.75
C GLU A 155 -10.23 2.17 -18.87
N ALA A 156 -9.89 2.16 -17.56
CA ALA A 156 -10.29 3.23 -16.65
C ALA A 156 -9.70 4.59 -17.08
N ASP A 157 -8.44 4.61 -17.50
CA ASP A 157 -7.76 5.80 -17.99
C ASP A 157 -8.39 6.35 -19.27
N ARG A 158 -8.67 5.49 -20.24
CA ARG A 158 -9.35 5.85 -21.48
C ARG A 158 -10.73 6.44 -21.21
N VAL A 159 -11.53 5.79 -20.37
CA VAL A 159 -12.90 6.24 -20.03
C VAL A 159 -12.87 7.57 -19.28
N ALA A 160 -11.93 7.74 -18.33
CA ALA A 160 -11.76 9.02 -17.63
C ALA A 160 -11.46 10.16 -18.61
N GLY A 161 -10.58 9.91 -19.60
CA GLY A 161 -10.26 10.88 -20.65
C GLY A 161 -11.47 11.23 -21.53
N GLU A 162 -12.30 10.25 -21.89
CA GLU A 162 -13.51 10.48 -22.68
C GLU A 162 -14.59 11.27 -21.93
N LEU A 163 -14.74 11.01 -20.64
CA LEU A 163 -15.70 11.70 -19.78
C LEU A 163 -15.21 13.06 -19.27
N GLY A 164 -13.89 13.31 -19.31
CA GLY A 164 -13.30 14.49 -18.70
C GLY A 164 -13.37 14.51 -17.17
N THR A 165 -13.41 13.31 -16.56
CA THR A 165 -13.40 13.13 -15.10
C THR A 165 -11.98 13.06 -14.55
N VAL A 166 -11.84 13.04 -13.20
CA VAL A 166 -10.57 12.70 -12.55
C VAL A 166 -10.11 11.29 -12.95
N ARG A 167 -8.78 11.08 -12.97
CA ARG A 167 -8.14 9.81 -13.35
C ARG A 167 -7.53 9.14 -12.12
N PHE A 168 -7.36 7.82 -12.15
CA PHE A 168 -6.55 7.15 -11.16
C PHE A 168 -5.11 7.61 -11.26
N THR A 169 -4.59 8.20 -10.20
CA THR A 169 -3.21 8.70 -10.11
C THR A 169 -2.29 7.71 -9.41
N VAL A 170 -2.88 6.70 -8.77
CA VAL A 170 -2.17 5.67 -7.99
C VAL A 170 -2.78 4.31 -8.25
N LEU A 171 -1.94 3.30 -8.46
CA LEU A 171 -2.31 1.87 -8.45
C LEU A 171 -1.64 1.17 -7.29
N GLN A 172 -2.40 0.39 -6.51
CA GLN A 172 -1.89 -0.37 -5.38
C GLN A 172 -2.09 -1.88 -5.61
N ASN A 173 -1.01 -2.63 -5.88
CA ASN A 173 -1.06 -4.07 -6.09
C ASN A 173 -0.07 -4.82 -5.17
N GLN A 174 -0.25 -6.15 -5.08
CA GLN A 174 0.69 -7.01 -4.37
C GLN A 174 2.02 -7.08 -5.12
N TYR A 175 3.10 -6.61 -4.47
CA TYR A 175 4.40 -6.68 -5.10
C TYR A 175 5.53 -6.74 -4.06
N SER A 176 6.50 -7.62 -4.30
CA SER A 176 7.69 -7.82 -3.47
C SER A 176 8.74 -8.60 -4.27
N LEU A 177 9.92 -8.84 -3.70
CA LEU A 177 10.92 -9.73 -4.32
C LEU A 177 10.41 -11.17 -4.54
N LEU A 178 9.36 -11.60 -3.81
CA LEU A 178 8.74 -12.92 -3.95
C LEU A 178 7.42 -12.91 -4.74
N ALA A 179 6.96 -11.77 -5.22
CA ALA A 179 5.70 -11.61 -5.96
C ALA A 179 5.91 -10.51 -7.00
N ARG A 180 6.24 -10.88 -8.23
CA ARG A 180 6.68 -9.98 -9.31
C ARG A 180 5.78 -10.05 -10.55
N GLY A 181 4.53 -10.45 -10.38
CA GLY A 181 3.61 -10.64 -11.50
C GLY A 181 3.38 -9.38 -12.36
N ASP A 182 3.53 -8.20 -11.77
CA ASP A 182 3.23 -6.92 -12.43
C ASP A 182 4.42 -6.34 -13.23
N ASP A 183 5.57 -7.01 -13.26
CA ASP A 183 6.79 -6.52 -13.94
C ASP A 183 6.60 -6.36 -15.45
N ALA A 184 5.85 -7.28 -16.07
CA ALA A 184 5.79 -7.38 -17.51
C ALA A 184 4.80 -6.38 -18.16
N ASP A 185 3.76 -5.98 -17.46
CA ASP A 185 2.64 -5.22 -18.02
C ASP A 185 2.17 -4.05 -17.16
N VAL A 186 1.85 -4.29 -15.88
CA VAL A 186 1.25 -3.25 -15.02
C VAL A 186 2.23 -2.13 -14.69
N LEU A 187 3.45 -2.46 -14.26
CA LEU A 187 4.47 -1.46 -13.94
C LEU A 187 4.88 -0.60 -15.15
N PRO A 188 5.13 -1.16 -16.35
CA PRO A 188 5.34 -0.38 -17.57
C PRO A 188 4.19 0.57 -17.89
N LEU A 189 2.94 0.09 -17.80
CA LEU A 189 1.76 0.91 -18.07
C LEU A 189 1.60 2.04 -17.04
N CYS A 190 1.82 1.78 -15.75
CA CYS A 190 1.80 2.82 -14.73
C CYS A 190 2.77 3.96 -15.06
N ARG A 191 3.98 3.63 -15.54
CA ARG A 191 4.97 4.64 -15.97
C ARG A 191 4.51 5.44 -17.19
N GLU A 192 3.92 4.76 -18.17
CA GLU A 192 3.38 5.40 -19.38
C GLU A 192 2.28 6.39 -19.05
N LEU A 193 1.38 6.02 -18.14
CA LEU A 193 0.22 6.82 -17.75
C LEU A 193 0.53 7.87 -16.66
N GLY A 194 1.76 7.92 -16.11
CA GLY A 194 2.09 8.79 -14.98
C GLY A 194 1.42 8.39 -13.66
N VAL A 195 0.97 7.13 -13.54
CA VAL A 195 0.36 6.55 -12.35
C VAL A 195 1.45 6.04 -11.41
N SER A 196 1.40 6.41 -10.14
CA SER A 196 2.32 5.90 -9.13
C SER A 196 1.95 4.48 -8.71
N TYR A 197 2.88 3.54 -8.83
CA TYR A 197 2.68 2.18 -8.36
C TYR A 197 3.02 2.06 -6.88
N ILE A 198 2.11 1.52 -6.06
CA ILE A 198 2.28 1.37 -4.61
C ILE A 198 2.21 -0.11 -4.24
N PRO A 199 3.35 -0.76 -3.94
CA PRO A 199 3.37 -2.15 -3.52
C PRO A 199 2.78 -2.34 -2.11
N TYR A 200 1.84 -3.29 -1.96
CA TYR A 200 1.45 -3.83 -0.67
C TYR A 200 2.08 -5.22 -0.44
N PHE A 201 2.24 -5.64 0.83
CA PHE A 201 3.01 -6.82 1.25
C PHE A 201 4.47 -6.84 0.77
N PRO A 202 5.19 -5.71 0.81
CA PRO A 202 6.55 -5.60 0.31
C PRO A 202 7.53 -6.57 1.01
N LEU A 203 7.22 -6.93 2.25
CA LEU A 203 8.02 -7.86 3.06
C LEU A 203 7.49 -9.31 3.02
N ALA A 204 6.60 -9.66 2.09
CA ALA A 204 6.05 -11.00 1.89
C ALA A 204 5.60 -11.66 3.20
N SER A 205 4.73 -10.98 3.98
CA SER A 205 4.29 -11.42 5.31
C SER A 205 5.41 -11.55 6.34
N GLY A 206 6.52 -10.88 6.11
CA GLY A 206 7.70 -10.86 6.96
C GLY A 206 8.77 -11.88 6.58
N LEU A 207 8.63 -12.66 5.51
CA LEU A 207 9.68 -13.54 5.00
C LEU A 207 10.95 -12.77 4.66
N LEU A 208 10.82 -11.61 4.06
CA LEU A 208 11.93 -10.75 3.67
C LEU A 208 12.50 -9.89 4.81
N THR A 209 12.23 -10.26 6.07
CA THR A 209 12.84 -9.61 7.25
C THR A 209 13.91 -10.48 7.92
N GLY A 210 14.15 -11.71 7.43
CA GLY A 210 15.12 -12.65 8.00
C GLY A 210 14.69 -13.37 9.29
N LYS A 211 13.42 -13.18 9.75
CA LYS A 211 12.95 -13.77 11.01
C LYS A 211 12.45 -15.20 10.91
N TYR A 212 12.26 -15.73 9.71
CA TYR A 212 11.85 -17.11 9.46
C TYR A 212 13.06 -17.91 8.96
N GLN A 213 13.21 -19.13 9.45
CA GLN A 213 14.29 -20.02 9.07
C GLN A 213 13.75 -21.32 8.48
N ARG A 214 14.43 -21.86 7.47
CA ARG A 214 14.08 -23.13 6.83
C ARG A 214 14.11 -24.26 7.87
N GLY A 215 13.08 -25.09 7.85
CA GLY A 215 12.99 -26.23 8.76
C GLY A 215 12.58 -25.89 10.19
N GLU A 216 12.38 -24.61 10.52
CA GLU A 216 11.90 -24.20 11.83
C GLU A 216 10.45 -23.72 11.77
N PRO A 217 9.65 -24.00 12.82
CA PRO A 217 8.30 -23.45 12.89
C PRO A 217 8.34 -21.92 12.95
N ALA A 218 7.41 -21.29 12.24
CA ALA A 218 7.31 -19.82 12.26
C ALA A 218 7.08 -19.31 13.70
N PRO A 219 7.81 -18.29 14.17
CA PRO A 219 7.71 -17.79 15.54
C PRO A 219 6.28 -17.39 15.92
N GLU A 220 5.88 -17.66 17.16
CA GLU A 220 4.55 -17.30 17.68
C GLU A 220 4.28 -15.80 17.54
N GLY A 221 3.02 -15.42 17.29
CA GLY A 221 2.59 -14.05 17.11
C GLY A 221 2.97 -13.43 15.76
N THR A 222 3.72 -14.13 14.91
CA THR A 222 4.01 -13.68 13.54
C THR A 222 2.83 -13.97 12.59
N ARG A 223 2.86 -13.38 11.39
CA ARG A 223 1.78 -13.54 10.39
C ARG A 223 1.70 -14.98 9.84
N LEU A 224 2.82 -15.69 9.81
CA LEU A 224 2.92 -17.05 9.28
C LEU A 224 2.94 -18.12 10.39
N ALA A 225 2.75 -17.76 11.66
CA ALA A 225 2.68 -18.72 12.76
C ALA A 225 1.61 -19.80 12.48
N GLY A 226 1.99 -21.06 12.62
CA GLY A 226 1.12 -22.22 12.36
C GLY A 226 0.85 -22.49 10.88
N ARG A 227 1.58 -21.85 9.95
CA ARG A 227 1.49 -22.12 8.50
C ARG A 227 2.78 -22.78 8.03
N GLU A 228 2.64 -23.72 7.12
CA GLU A 228 3.77 -24.26 6.37
C GLU A 228 4.23 -23.22 5.33
N ILE A 229 5.55 -23.09 5.20
CA ILE A 229 6.16 -22.20 4.21
C ILE A 229 6.85 -23.10 3.19
N GLU A 230 6.48 -22.97 1.94
CA GLU A 230 7.01 -23.75 0.82
C GLU A 230 8.53 -23.56 0.66
N ASP A 231 9.26 -24.65 0.39
CA ASP A 231 10.71 -24.64 0.24
C ASP A 231 11.18 -23.69 -0.88
N GLU A 232 10.47 -23.61 -2.00
CA GLU A 232 10.77 -22.68 -3.09
C GLU A 232 10.80 -21.22 -2.64
N ARG A 233 9.97 -20.86 -1.67
CA ARG A 233 10.00 -19.50 -1.11
C ARG A 233 11.25 -19.26 -0.27
N PHE A 234 11.73 -20.30 0.44
CA PHE A 234 13.00 -20.22 1.16
C PHE A 234 14.19 -20.14 0.21
N ASP A 235 14.19 -20.90 -0.91
CA ASP A 235 15.25 -20.81 -1.92
C ASP A 235 15.44 -19.37 -2.39
N ARG A 236 14.36 -18.68 -2.73
CA ARG A 236 14.41 -17.27 -3.12
C ARG A 236 14.82 -16.34 -1.99
N VAL A 237 14.34 -16.57 -0.76
CA VAL A 237 14.74 -15.76 0.41
C VAL A 237 16.23 -15.88 0.68
N GLU A 238 16.78 -17.10 0.61
CA GLU A 238 18.20 -17.37 0.82
C GLU A 238 19.06 -16.75 -0.29
N ALA A 239 18.63 -16.85 -1.57
CA ALA A 239 19.30 -16.20 -2.68
C ALA A 239 19.30 -14.66 -2.54
N CYS A 240 18.16 -14.06 -2.17
CA CYS A 240 18.07 -12.63 -1.88
C CYS A 240 18.94 -12.23 -0.68
N THR A 241 19.03 -13.10 0.34
CA THR A 241 19.90 -12.84 1.52
C THR A 241 21.36 -12.80 1.12
N ALA A 242 21.82 -13.81 0.36
CA ALA A 242 23.21 -13.85 -0.13
C ALA A 242 23.52 -12.62 -1.01
N PHE A 243 22.61 -12.24 -1.91
CA PHE A 243 22.77 -11.05 -2.75
C PHE A 243 22.93 -9.77 -1.93
N ALA A 244 22.17 -9.61 -0.83
CA ALA A 244 22.27 -8.44 0.05
C ALA A 244 23.58 -8.46 0.85
N GLU A 245 23.94 -9.60 1.46
CA GLU A 245 25.13 -9.76 2.29
C GLU A 245 26.42 -9.52 1.51
N GLU A 246 26.53 -10.00 0.28
CA GLU A 246 27.66 -9.71 -0.62
C GLU A 246 27.90 -8.21 -0.85
N ARG A 247 26.84 -7.39 -0.66
CA ARG A 247 26.87 -5.93 -0.82
C ARG A 247 26.88 -5.18 0.51
N GLY A 248 27.01 -5.90 1.63
CA GLY A 248 27.08 -5.33 2.97
C GLY A 248 25.73 -4.84 3.52
N HIS A 249 24.63 -5.37 3.00
CA HIS A 249 23.26 -5.01 3.40
C HIS A 249 22.49 -6.20 3.96
N SER A 250 21.42 -5.92 4.69
CA SER A 250 20.48 -6.93 5.18
C SER A 250 19.41 -7.26 4.13
N LEU A 251 18.80 -8.43 4.25
CA LEU A 251 17.63 -8.82 3.46
C LEU A 251 16.47 -7.80 3.58
N HIS A 252 16.26 -7.22 4.76
CA HIS A 252 15.22 -6.22 4.99
C HIS A 252 15.51 -4.92 4.22
N GLU A 253 16.76 -4.45 4.22
CA GLU A 253 17.18 -3.31 3.40
C GLU A 253 17.01 -3.61 1.92
N LEU A 254 17.42 -4.80 1.46
CA LEU A 254 17.21 -5.21 0.07
C LEU A 254 15.73 -5.14 -0.31
N ALA A 255 14.84 -5.72 0.51
CA ALA A 255 13.40 -5.77 0.21
C ALA A 255 12.78 -4.37 0.03
N ILE A 256 13.21 -3.41 0.83
CA ILE A 256 12.70 -2.02 0.72
C ILE A 256 13.43 -1.25 -0.38
N CYS A 257 14.77 -1.33 -0.44
CA CYS A 257 15.56 -0.54 -1.39
C CYS A 257 15.36 -1.00 -2.84
N ALA A 258 15.18 -2.30 -3.10
CA ALA A 258 14.89 -2.79 -4.45
C ALA A 258 13.56 -2.23 -4.96
N LEU A 259 12.51 -2.23 -4.14
CA LEU A 259 11.22 -1.64 -4.51
C LEU A 259 11.34 -0.12 -4.69
N ALA A 260 12.07 0.57 -3.79
CA ALA A 260 12.30 2.00 -3.90
C ALA A 260 13.10 2.40 -5.15
N SER A 261 13.94 1.49 -5.67
CA SER A 261 14.74 1.66 -6.89
C SER A 261 13.99 1.26 -8.16
N THR A 262 12.85 0.57 -8.03
CA THR A 262 12.05 0.15 -9.19
C THR A 262 11.36 1.37 -9.83
N PRO A 263 11.58 1.66 -11.12
CA PRO A 263 10.98 2.80 -11.78
C PRO A 263 9.43 2.74 -11.76
N GLY A 264 8.79 3.85 -11.37
CA GLY A 264 7.33 3.96 -11.26
C GLY A 264 6.80 3.64 -9.85
N VAL A 265 7.61 3.02 -8.98
CA VAL A 265 7.22 2.79 -7.59
C VAL A 265 7.28 4.10 -6.79
N GLY A 266 6.15 4.43 -6.18
CA GLY A 266 6.00 5.56 -5.26
C GLY A 266 6.32 5.16 -3.81
N SER A 267 5.32 5.21 -2.94
CA SER A 267 5.47 4.79 -1.54
C SER A 267 5.30 3.28 -1.38
N ILE A 268 6.04 2.69 -0.45
CA ILE A 268 6.04 1.24 -0.18
C ILE A 268 5.26 1.00 1.11
N ILE A 269 4.10 0.33 1.04
CA ILE A 269 3.24 0.14 2.20
C ILE A 269 3.66 -1.10 3.00
N ALA A 270 4.29 -0.88 4.15
CA ALA A 270 4.68 -1.94 5.08
C ALA A 270 3.79 -1.92 6.34
N GLY A 271 3.16 -3.04 6.65
CA GLY A 271 2.34 -3.19 7.85
C GLY A 271 3.20 -3.35 9.11
N ALA A 272 2.72 -2.80 10.24
CA ALA A 272 3.35 -2.95 11.54
C ALA A 272 2.32 -3.26 12.64
N THR A 273 2.79 -3.92 13.70
CA THR A 273 2.05 -4.18 14.94
C THR A 273 2.78 -3.65 16.17
N LYS A 274 4.02 -3.16 15.97
CA LYS A 274 4.89 -2.62 17.03
C LYS A 274 5.70 -1.43 16.50
N PRO A 275 6.01 -0.42 17.36
CA PRO A 275 6.84 0.73 17.00
C PRO A 275 8.19 0.37 16.37
N GLU A 276 8.84 -0.69 16.85
CA GLU A 276 10.17 -1.12 16.36
C GLU A 276 10.12 -1.52 14.87
N GLN A 277 9.01 -2.12 14.42
CA GLN A 277 8.83 -2.49 13.02
C GLN A 277 8.73 -1.27 12.10
N VAL A 278 8.04 -0.22 12.55
CA VAL A 278 7.97 1.05 11.81
C VAL A 278 9.35 1.67 11.69
N ARG A 279 10.09 1.74 12.81
CA ARG A 279 11.46 2.28 12.83
C ARG A 279 12.40 1.46 11.94
N ALA A 280 12.28 0.13 11.95
CA ALA A 280 13.07 -0.75 11.09
C ALA A 280 12.78 -0.54 9.60
N ASN A 281 11.49 -0.43 9.22
CA ASN A 281 11.11 -0.14 7.84
C ASN A 281 11.62 1.23 7.37
N ALA A 282 11.52 2.25 8.24
CA ALA A 282 12.03 3.58 7.96
C ALA A 282 13.56 3.61 7.84
N ALA A 283 14.27 2.86 8.70
CA ALA A 283 15.72 2.73 8.64
C ALA A 283 16.18 2.02 7.36
N ALA A 284 15.49 0.94 6.96
CA ALA A 284 15.76 0.25 5.71
C ALA A 284 15.65 1.19 4.49
N ALA A 285 14.61 2.04 4.44
CA ALA A 285 14.49 3.04 3.38
C ALA A 285 15.56 4.14 3.43
N ALA A 286 16.11 4.41 4.61
CA ALA A 286 17.17 5.39 4.82
C ALA A 286 18.60 4.83 4.57
N ALA A 287 18.73 3.54 4.27
CA ALA A 287 20.03 2.89 3.99
C ALA A 287 20.75 3.46 2.76
N SER A 288 20.09 4.33 1.99
CA SER A 288 20.63 5.02 0.81
C SER A 288 21.16 4.09 -0.29
N TRP A 289 20.76 2.82 -0.25
CA TRP A 289 21.12 1.85 -1.28
C TRP A 289 20.16 1.97 -2.46
N GLN A 290 20.65 2.59 -3.52
CA GLN A 290 19.96 2.64 -4.81
C GLN A 290 20.47 1.50 -5.70
N LEU A 291 19.63 0.51 -5.95
CA LEU A 291 19.98 -0.58 -6.83
C LEU A 291 20.05 -0.07 -8.28
N THR A 292 21.06 -0.52 -9.00
CA THR A 292 21.21 -0.26 -10.43
C THR A 292 20.21 -1.08 -11.24
N GLY A 293 20.02 -0.71 -12.52
CA GLY A 293 19.18 -1.50 -13.43
C GLY A 293 19.66 -2.95 -13.57
N ASP A 294 20.98 -3.17 -13.64
CA ASP A 294 21.56 -4.50 -13.73
C ASP A 294 21.32 -5.33 -12.44
N GLU A 295 21.37 -4.71 -11.28
CA GLU A 295 21.05 -5.37 -10.01
C GLU A 295 19.55 -5.72 -9.91
N LEU A 296 18.66 -4.85 -10.39
CA LEU A 296 17.23 -5.16 -10.43
C LEU A 296 16.92 -6.31 -11.41
N VAL A 297 17.63 -6.39 -12.54
CA VAL A 297 17.53 -7.52 -13.47
C VAL A 297 18.05 -8.79 -12.80
N ALA A 298 19.23 -8.77 -12.19
CA ALA A 298 19.79 -9.93 -11.49
C ALA A 298 18.83 -10.44 -10.39
N LEU A 299 18.18 -9.56 -9.65
CA LEU A 299 17.15 -9.93 -8.65
C LEU A 299 15.90 -10.55 -9.27
N SER A 300 15.58 -10.23 -10.51
CA SER A 300 14.42 -10.84 -11.20
C SER A 300 14.67 -12.27 -11.63
N GLU A 301 15.92 -12.67 -11.76
CA GLU A 301 16.37 -14.00 -12.19
C GLU A 301 16.58 -14.99 -11.02
N LEU A 302 16.61 -14.48 -9.76
CA LEU A 302 16.65 -15.30 -8.55
C LEU A 302 15.29 -15.96 -8.28
#